data_803d92ad741652dfa7cd61b5055c89d0
#
_entry.id   803d92ad741652dfa7cd61b5055c89d0
#
_cell.length_a   1.000
_cell.length_b   1.000
_cell.length_c   1.000
_cell.angle_alpha   90.00
_cell.angle_beta   90.00
_cell.angle_gamma   90.00
#
_symmetry.space_group_name_H-M   'P 1'
#
loop_
_entity.id
_entity.type
_entity.pdbx_description
1 polymer ?
#
loop_
_entity_poly.entity_id
_entity_poly.type
_entity_poly.pdbx_seq_one_letter_code
_entity_poly.pdbx_strand_id
1 'polypeptide(L)'
;LQQIEKMKRKPLIAFFIAIFIALTILILFPFNCTYKKSPQEHSLSFIKQLPNTVNLSSLTYNKEDDFLYATQNSPAQLLKITKSGDIMDRAPLPFISDAETIEHIQGNIFAAVDEKTSELFFFTVTKDMHISFRNKIQLEKFNKKNRGFEGLAWKADDRMLFVAKERRPSKIFIYQLSPDLLSVKQATIPEALNDIRVNDISGLAFNNESLMILSDESRKLLKFNLTEMSFIEMLDLTKGNHSLTSDLPQPEGIVTLPDESIYVASEPDILAKFVPNK
;
A
#
# COMPACT_ATOMS: atom_id res chain seq x y z
N LEU A 1 19.83 65.26 -7.61
CA LEU A 1 18.81 64.28 -8.06
C LEU A 1 19.42 62.94 -8.43
N GLN A 2 20.56 62.88 -9.17
CA GLN A 2 21.24 61.64 -9.60
C GLN A 2 21.84 60.81 -8.43
N GLN A 3 22.22 61.41 -7.30
CA GLN A 3 22.78 60.71 -6.14
C GLN A 3 21.72 60.02 -5.30
N ILE A 4 20.49 60.54 -5.26
CA ILE A 4 19.37 59.97 -4.50
C ILE A 4 18.80 58.72 -5.21
N GLU A 5 18.84 58.66 -6.56
CA GLU A 5 18.43 57.51 -7.33
C GLU A 5 19.36 56.28 -7.18
N LYS A 6 20.68 56.54 -7.03
CA LYS A 6 21.67 55.49 -6.81
C LYS A 6 21.56 54.82 -5.42
N MET A 7 21.11 55.53 -4.39
CA MET A 7 20.95 55.00 -3.04
C MET A 7 19.71 54.08 -2.88
N LYS A 8 18.65 54.29 -3.66
CA LYS A 8 17.41 53.50 -3.60
C LYS A 8 17.50 52.18 -4.38
N ARG A 9 18.42 52.06 -5.33
CA ARG A 9 18.56 50.82 -6.15
C ARG A 9 19.38 49.71 -5.48
N LYS A 10 20.32 50.05 -4.59
CA LYS A 10 21.19 49.05 -3.93
C LYS A 10 20.44 48.05 -3.04
N PRO A 11 19.48 48.43 -2.16
CA PRO A 11 18.76 47.50 -1.34
C PRO A 11 17.80 46.62 -2.17
N LEU A 12 17.24 47.14 -3.26
CA LEU A 12 16.33 46.37 -4.12
C LEU A 12 17.09 45.29 -4.90
N ILE A 13 18.26 45.57 -5.40
CA ILE A 13 19.12 44.60 -6.11
C ILE A 13 19.58 43.48 -5.13
N ALA A 14 19.98 43.86 -3.91
CA ALA A 14 20.39 42.89 -2.90
C ALA A 14 19.20 41.96 -2.49
N PHE A 15 18.00 42.50 -2.44
CA PHE A 15 16.78 41.72 -2.15
C PHE A 15 16.45 40.72 -3.27
N PHE A 16 16.54 41.12 -4.54
CA PHE A 16 16.35 40.22 -5.68
C PHE A 16 17.45 39.16 -5.80
N ILE A 17 18.69 39.50 -5.50
CA ILE A 17 19.80 38.51 -5.47
C ILE A 17 19.60 37.52 -4.35
N ALA A 18 19.15 37.95 -3.14
CA ALA A 18 18.87 37.06 -2.04
C ALA A 18 17.69 36.09 -2.35
N ILE A 19 16.63 36.57 -3.01
CA ILE A 19 15.52 35.75 -3.47
C ILE A 19 15.98 34.76 -4.55
N PHE A 20 16.82 35.20 -5.51
CA PHE A 20 17.32 34.34 -6.56
C PHE A 20 18.27 33.26 -6.01
N ILE A 21 19.11 33.58 -5.02
CA ILE A 21 19.98 32.61 -4.32
C ILE A 21 19.10 31.64 -3.50
N ALA A 22 18.06 32.11 -2.79
CA ALA A 22 17.15 31.25 -2.05
C ALA A 22 16.38 30.31 -2.97
N LEU A 23 15.91 30.77 -4.14
CA LEU A 23 15.27 29.93 -5.15
C LEU A 23 16.24 28.94 -5.80
N THR A 24 17.49 29.34 -6.08
CA THR A 24 18.49 28.41 -6.64
C THR A 24 18.96 27.38 -5.62
N ILE A 25 19.03 27.72 -4.32
CA ILE A 25 19.30 26.74 -3.26
C ILE A 25 18.15 25.75 -3.15
N LEU A 26 16.89 26.16 -3.30
CA LEU A 26 15.73 25.28 -3.30
C LEU A 26 15.71 24.30 -4.49
N ILE A 27 16.28 24.72 -5.64
CA ILE A 27 16.38 23.90 -6.87
C ILE A 27 17.60 22.96 -6.83
N LEU A 28 18.66 23.29 -6.05
CA LEU A 28 19.91 22.53 -6.00
C LEU A 28 19.99 21.48 -4.87
N PHE A 29 19.03 21.43 -3.94
CA PHE A 29 18.91 20.30 -3.03
C PHE A 29 17.93 19.30 -3.67
N PRO A 30 18.41 18.21 -4.29
CA PRO A 30 17.53 17.10 -4.61
C PRO A 30 16.88 16.67 -3.31
N PHE A 31 15.57 16.48 -3.30
CA PHE A 31 14.84 15.85 -2.21
C PHE A 31 15.41 14.44 -2.06
N ASN A 32 16.50 14.30 -1.30
CA ASN A 32 17.08 13.01 -0.99
C ASN A 32 16.13 12.32 -0.02
N CYS A 33 15.24 11.50 -0.55
CA CYS A 33 14.42 10.64 0.27
C CYS A 33 15.33 9.75 1.13
N THR A 34 15.22 9.87 2.44
CA THR A 34 16.06 9.11 3.36
C THR A 34 15.52 7.70 3.54
N TYR A 35 16.41 6.71 3.40
CA TYR A 35 16.15 5.32 3.73
C TYR A 35 16.80 5.01 5.07
N LYS A 36 16.02 4.49 6.02
CA LYS A 36 16.49 4.08 7.35
C LYS A 36 16.06 2.64 7.59
N LYS A 37 16.77 1.95 8.48
CA LYS A 37 16.29 0.69 9.05
C LYS A 37 15.37 1.01 10.23
N SER A 38 14.34 0.19 10.45
CA SER A 38 13.43 0.39 11.58
C SER A 38 14.19 0.31 12.90
N PRO A 39 14.00 1.26 13.82
CA PRO A 39 14.47 1.13 15.17
C PRO A 39 13.71 0.07 15.98
N GLN A 40 12.49 -0.25 15.57
CA GLN A 40 11.67 -1.28 16.19
C GLN A 40 11.81 -2.58 15.42
N GLU A 41 12.38 -3.57 16.06
CA GLU A 41 12.50 -4.90 15.49
C GLU A 41 11.20 -5.67 15.67
N HIS A 42 10.88 -6.49 14.68
CA HIS A 42 9.80 -7.45 14.73
C HIS A 42 10.39 -8.86 14.63
N SER A 43 9.73 -9.82 15.28
CA SER A 43 10.07 -11.24 15.16
C SER A 43 8.89 -12.04 14.70
N LEU A 44 9.17 -13.09 13.94
CA LEU A 44 8.16 -14.06 13.50
C LEU A 44 7.48 -14.69 14.72
N SER A 45 6.16 -14.57 14.76
CA SER A 45 5.32 -15.21 15.78
C SER A 45 4.85 -16.58 15.31
N PHE A 46 4.38 -16.68 14.07
CA PHE A 46 4.03 -17.94 13.42
C PHE A 46 4.07 -17.83 11.90
N ILE A 47 4.21 -18.98 11.25
CA ILE A 47 3.86 -19.23 9.86
C ILE A 47 2.79 -20.31 9.85
N LYS A 48 1.71 -20.10 9.13
CA LYS A 48 0.60 -21.04 9.03
C LYS A 48 0.19 -21.25 7.59
N GLN A 49 0.09 -22.50 7.17
CA GLN A 49 -0.47 -22.88 5.89
C GLN A 49 -1.99 -22.84 5.97
N LEU A 50 -2.63 -22.16 5.01
CA LEU A 50 -4.09 -22.03 4.93
C LEU A 50 -4.67 -23.18 4.12
N PRO A 51 -5.47 -24.08 4.72
CA PRO A 51 -5.92 -25.27 4.04
C PRO A 51 -6.83 -24.95 2.85
N ASN A 52 -6.69 -25.74 1.76
CA ASN A 52 -7.50 -25.60 0.54
C ASN A 52 -7.45 -24.17 -0.05
N THR A 53 -6.32 -23.48 0.07
CA THR A 53 -6.05 -22.17 -0.51
C THR A 53 -4.98 -22.32 -1.57
N VAL A 54 -5.10 -21.56 -2.64
CA VAL A 54 -4.11 -21.46 -3.73
C VAL A 54 -4.02 -20.01 -4.17
N ASN A 55 -2.84 -19.53 -4.57
CA ASN A 55 -2.63 -18.16 -5.04
C ASN A 55 -3.24 -17.13 -4.09
N LEU A 56 -2.75 -17.10 -2.86
CA LEU A 56 -3.15 -16.13 -1.83
C LEU A 56 -2.54 -14.76 -2.16
N SER A 57 -3.35 -13.82 -2.64
CA SER A 57 -2.89 -12.65 -3.36
C SER A 57 -2.96 -11.33 -2.59
N SER A 58 -3.79 -11.23 -1.56
CA SER A 58 -3.93 -9.97 -0.83
C SER A 58 -4.45 -10.15 0.59
N LEU A 59 -4.35 -9.10 1.42
CA LEU A 59 -4.76 -9.16 2.82
C LEU A 59 -5.24 -7.77 3.30
N THR A 60 -6.35 -7.73 4.04
CA THR A 60 -6.83 -6.57 4.76
C THR A 60 -7.39 -6.93 6.14
N TYR A 61 -7.57 -5.95 7.00
CA TYR A 61 -8.14 -6.13 8.33
C TYR A 61 -9.40 -5.29 8.51
N ASN A 62 -10.49 -5.94 8.84
CA ASN A 62 -11.71 -5.27 9.27
C ASN A 62 -11.72 -5.10 10.79
N LYS A 63 -11.47 -3.88 11.25
CA LYS A 63 -11.43 -3.54 12.67
C LYS A 63 -12.79 -3.63 13.38
N GLU A 64 -13.91 -3.65 12.62
CA GLU A 64 -15.25 -3.66 13.19
C GLU A 64 -15.71 -5.06 13.61
N ASP A 65 -15.25 -6.09 12.90
CA ASP A 65 -15.53 -7.49 13.25
C ASP A 65 -14.31 -8.28 13.74
N ASP A 66 -13.13 -7.63 13.75
CA ASP A 66 -11.85 -8.13 14.25
C ASP A 66 -11.29 -9.35 13.48
N PHE A 67 -11.57 -9.43 12.17
CA PHE A 67 -11.09 -10.48 11.29
C PHE A 67 -10.15 -9.93 10.19
N LEU A 68 -9.26 -10.79 9.76
CA LEU A 68 -8.51 -10.62 8.51
C LEU A 68 -9.38 -11.10 7.35
N TYR A 69 -9.24 -10.41 6.20
CA TYR A 69 -9.84 -10.83 4.95
C TYR A 69 -8.75 -10.91 3.89
N ALA A 70 -8.77 -11.97 3.10
CA ALA A 70 -7.79 -12.21 2.05
C ALA A 70 -8.48 -12.55 0.73
N THR A 71 -7.86 -12.21 -0.38
CA THR A 71 -8.26 -12.74 -1.68
C THR A 71 -7.43 -13.96 -2.03
N GLN A 72 -8.08 -14.91 -2.66
CA GLN A 72 -7.47 -15.97 -3.43
C GLN A 72 -7.79 -15.72 -4.89
N ASN A 73 -6.79 -15.80 -5.74
CA ASN A 73 -6.98 -15.74 -7.19
C ASN A 73 -7.19 -17.16 -7.76
N SER A 74 -7.92 -17.29 -8.87
CA SER A 74 -8.14 -18.52 -9.67
C SER A 74 -8.57 -19.78 -8.88
N PRO A 75 -9.82 -19.94 -8.48
CA PRO A 75 -10.96 -19.00 -8.68
C PRO A 75 -10.95 -17.86 -7.68
N ALA A 76 -11.43 -16.68 -8.11
CA ALA A 76 -11.50 -15.51 -7.24
C ALA A 76 -12.46 -15.75 -6.06
N GLN A 77 -11.92 -15.72 -4.84
CA GLN A 77 -12.65 -15.91 -3.59
C GLN A 77 -12.19 -14.91 -2.52
N LEU A 78 -13.10 -14.56 -1.64
CA LEU A 78 -12.80 -13.86 -0.39
C LEU A 78 -12.76 -14.86 0.76
N LEU A 79 -11.71 -14.81 1.55
CA LEU A 79 -11.52 -15.62 2.76
C LEU A 79 -11.69 -14.73 3.98
N LYS A 80 -12.41 -15.23 5.00
CA LYS A 80 -12.45 -14.63 6.34
C LYS A 80 -11.58 -15.45 7.28
N ILE A 81 -10.60 -14.79 7.92
CA ILE A 81 -9.51 -15.46 8.64
C ILE A 81 -9.38 -14.84 10.04
N THR A 82 -9.20 -15.66 11.07
CA THR A 82 -8.88 -15.18 12.43
C THR A 82 -7.45 -14.63 12.51
N LYS A 83 -7.15 -13.87 13.55
CA LYS A 83 -5.77 -13.43 13.84
C LYS A 83 -4.82 -14.57 14.22
N SER A 84 -5.33 -15.78 14.47
CA SER A 84 -4.56 -17.01 14.62
C SER A 84 -4.37 -17.79 13.31
N GLY A 85 -4.90 -17.26 12.20
CA GLY A 85 -4.78 -17.88 10.88
C GLY A 85 -5.75 -19.05 10.63
N ASP A 86 -6.89 -19.09 11.32
CA ASP A 86 -7.94 -20.08 11.04
C ASP A 86 -8.92 -19.49 10.05
N ILE A 87 -9.19 -20.23 8.96
CA ILE A 87 -10.22 -19.83 7.98
C ILE A 87 -11.59 -20.11 8.59
N MET A 88 -12.37 -19.05 8.74
CA MET A 88 -13.73 -19.13 9.27
C MET A 88 -14.75 -19.38 8.18
N ASP A 89 -14.58 -18.77 7.02
CA ASP A 89 -15.50 -18.88 5.91
C ASP A 89 -14.86 -18.46 4.58
N ARG A 90 -15.53 -18.77 3.47
CA ARG A 90 -15.11 -18.42 2.09
C ARG A 90 -16.32 -18.07 1.25
N ALA A 91 -16.19 -17.08 0.39
CA ALA A 91 -17.22 -16.72 -0.56
C ALA A 91 -16.64 -16.41 -1.93
N PRO A 92 -17.30 -16.81 -3.04
CA PRO A 92 -16.83 -16.48 -4.38
C PRO A 92 -17.00 -14.99 -4.67
N LEU A 93 -16.09 -14.44 -5.49
CA LEU A 93 -16.13 -13.10 -6.06
C LEU A 93 -16.46 -13.18 -7.56
N PRO A 94 -17.72 -13.49 -7.97
CA PRO A 94 -18.04 -13.86 -9.35
C PRO A 94 -17.94 -12.70 -10.34
N PHE A 95 -17.80 -11.47 -9.88
CA PHE A 95 -17.66 -10.27 -10.70
C PHE A 95 -16.20 -9.82 -10.90
N ILE A 96 -15.22 -10.48 -10.26
CA ILE A 96 -13.78 -10.24 -10.39
C ILE A 96 -13.17 -11.47 -11.05
N SER A 97 -12.38 -11.26 -12.09
CA SER A 97 -11.74 -12.35 -12.82
C SER A 97 -10.32 -12.64 -12.37
N ASP A 98 -9.67 -11.63 -11.72
CA ASP A 98 -8.28 -11.69 -11.28
C ASP A 98 -8.14 -10.81 -10.01
N ALA A 99 -8.34 -11.44 -8.84
CA ALA A 99 -8.48 -10.73 -7.57
C ALA A 99 -7.14 -10.61 -6.84
N GLU A 100 -6.30 -9.64 -7.26
CA GLU A 100 -4.97 -9.41 -6.70
C GLU A 100 -4.96 -8.42 -5.53
N THR A 101 -6.08 -7.77 -5.22
CA THR A 101 -6.17 -6.81 -4.13
C THR A 101 -7.43 -6.98 -3.31
N ILE A 102 -7.38 -6.57 -2.04
CA ILE A 102 -8.56 -6.40 -1.18
C ILE A 102 -8.31 -5.28 -0.17
N GLU A 103 -9.32 -4.46 0.10
CA GLU A 103 -9.26 -3.44 1.13
C GLU A 103 -10.61 -3.26 1.82
N HIS A 104 -10.61 -3.19 3.15
CA HIS A 104 -11.78 -2.80 3.93
C HIS A 104 -11.95 -1.29 3.93
N ILE A 105 -13.06 -0.79 3.41
CA ILE A 105 -13.31 0.66 3.27
C ILE A 105 -13.99 1.21 4.53
N GLN A 106 -15.18 0.69 4.86
CA GLN A 106 -15.97 1.07 6.05
C GLN A 106 -17.17 0.13 6.23
N GLY A 107 -17.57 -0.12 7.47
CA GLY A 107 -18.75 -0.96 7.75
C GLY A 107 -18.62 -2.34 7.11
N ASN A 108 -19.54 -2.69 6.27
CA ASN A 108 -19.50 -3.93 5.51
C ASN A 108 -19.01 -3.75 4.06
N ILE A 109 -18.44 -2.59 3.71
CA ILE A 109 -18.00 -2.26 2.35
C ILE A 109 -16.53 -2.60 2.19
N PHE A 110 -16.24 -3.37 1.14
CA PHE A 110 -14.90 -3.72 0.69
C PHE A 110 -14.67 -3.20 -0.73
N ALA A 111 -13.41 -3.06 -1.09
CA ALA A 111 -12.97 -2.75 -2.44
C ALA A 111 -11.89 -3.75 -2.89
N ALA A 112 -11.87 -4.06 -4.18
CA ALA A 112 -10.81 -4.85 -4.82
C ALA A 112 -10.60 -4.37 -6.24
N VAL A 113 -9.38 -4.50 -6.76
CA VAL A 113 -9.08 -4.23 -8.17
C VAL A 113 -8.93 -5.55 -8.90
N ASP A 114 -9.57 -5.65 -10.06
CA ASP A 114 -9.34 -6.72 -11.01
C ASP A 114 -8.12 -6.36 -11.87
N GLU A 115 -7.05 -7.16 -11.81
CA GLU A 115 -5.80 -6.90 -12.51
C GLU A 115 -5.97 -6.84 -14.03
N LYS A 116 -6.78 -7.75 -14.58
CA LYS A 116 -6.99 -7.85 -16.03
C LYS A 116 -7.72 -6.65 -16.62
N THR A 117 -8.69 -6.11 -15.90
CA THR A 117 -9.54 -5.02 -16.39
C THR A 117 -9.12 -3.65 -15.88
N SER A 118 -8.31 -3.59 -14.81
CA SER A 118 -7.97 -2.37 -14.05
C SER A 118 -9.24 -1.66 -13.54
N GLU A 119 -10.28 -2.41 -13.20
CA GLU A 119 -11.51 -1.90 -12.62
C GLU A 119 -11.47 -2.06 -11.08
N LEU A 120 -11.78 -0.99 -10.39
CA LEU A 120 -11.98 -0.98 -8.94
C LEU A 120 -13.43 -1.35 -8.64
N PHE A 121 -13.64 -2.47 -7.98
CA PHE A 121 -14.95 -2.97 -7.57
C PHE A 121 -15.24 -2.61 -6.12
N PHE A 122 -16.47 -2.17 -5.84
CA PHE A 122 -17.02 -2.03 -4.51
C PHE A 122 -18.11 -3.06 -4.28
N PHE A 123 -18.08 -3.72 -3.14
CA PHE A 123 -19.06 -4.74 -2.75
C PHE A 123 -19.27 -4.74 -1.25
N THR A 124 -20.37 -5.33 -0.80
CA THR A 124 -20.64 -5.53 0.62
C THR A 124 -20.44 -6.99 0.99
N VAL A 125 -19.97 -7.20 2.22
CA VAL A 125 -19.80 -8.52 2.83
C VAL A 125 -20.56 -8.53 4.15
N THR A 126 -21.54 -9.45 4.29
CA THR A 126 -22.28 -9.62 5.55
C THR A 126 -21.50 -10.50 6.53
N LYS A 127 -21.94 -10.60 7.77
CA LYS A 127 -21.26 -11.42 8.80
C LYS A 127 -21.19 -12.90 8.43
N ASP A 128 -22.20 -13.39 7.70
CA ASP A 128 -22.32 -14.75 7.16
C ASP A 128 -21.74 -14.89 5.74
N MET A 129 -20.83 -13.98 5.37
CA MET A 129 -20.08 -13.99 4.11
C MET A 129 -20.93 -13.92 2.84
N HIS A 130 -22.18 -13.41 2.94
CA HIS A 130 -22.91 -13.08 1.71
C HIS A 130 -22.32 -11.84 1.05
N ILE A 131 -21.92 -11.95 -0.22
CA ILE A 131 -21.30 -10.90 -1.00
C ILE A 131 -22.30 -10.31 -1.99
N SER A 132 -22.43 -8.98 -2.00
CA SER A 132 -23.29 -8.27 -2.95
C SER A 132 -22.49 -7.17 -3.68
N PHE A 133 -22.46 -7.22 -5.00
CA PHE A 133 -21.87 -6.18 -5.84
C PHE A 133 -22.59 -4.84 -5.63
N ARG A 134 -21.83 -3.74 -5.59
CA ARG A 134 -22.38 -2.37 -5.51
C ARG A 134 -22.17 -1.60 -6.81
N ASN A 135 -20.92 -1.31 -7.12
CA ASN A 135 -20.52 -0.56 -8.31
C ASN A 135 -19.05 -0.86 -8.64
N LYS A 136 -18.64 -0.39 -9.81
CA LYS A 136 -17.24 -0.42 -10.22
C LYS A 136 -16.83 0.90 -10.88
N ILE A 137 -15.54 1.20 -10.81
CA ILE A 137 -14.92 2.40 -11.38
C ILE A 137 -13.74 1.98 -12.22
N GLN A 138 -13.63 2.49 -13.46
CA GLN A 138 -12.46 2.26 -14.28
C GLN A 138 -11.29 3.11 -13.78
N LEU A 139 -10.18 2.47 -13.45
CA LEU A 139 -8.90 3.11 -13.20
C LEU A 139 -8.05 3.21 -14.48
N GLU A 140 -6.81 3.65 -14.37
CA GLU A 140 -5.87 3.70 -15.50
C GLU A 140 -5.65 2.31 -16.08
N LYS A 141 -5.70 2.18 -17.41
CA LYS A 141 -5.50 0.90 -18.12
C LYS A 141 -4.05 0.75 -18.57
N PHE A 142 -3.52 -0.46 -18.43
CA PHE A 142 -2.19 -0.83 -18.92
C PHE A 142 -2.28 -1.80 -20.09
N ASN A 143 -1.52 -1.53 -21.15
CA ASN A 143 -1.64 -2.28 -22.43
C ASN A 143 -0.88 -3.63 -22.46
N LYS A 144 -0.39 -4.16 -21.33
CA LYS A 144 0.43 -5.39 -21.33
C LYS A 144 0.06 -6.28 -20.14
N LYS A 145 -0.01 -7.61 -20.39
CA LYS A 145 -0.19 -8.63 -19.36
C LYS A 145 0.88 -8.54 -18.26
N ASN A 146 0.56 -8.93 -17.03
CA ASN A 146 1.41 -8.92 -15.84
C ASN A 146 2.04 -7.54 -15.55
N ARG A 147 1.22 -6.49 -15.59
CA ARG A 147 1.59 -5.11 -15.25
C ARG A 147 0.40 -4.38 -14.64
N GLY A 148 -0.49 -5.11 -14.01
CA GLY A 148 -1.70 -4.60 -13.41
C GLY A 148 -1.48 -3.97 -12.04
N PHE A 149 -2.56 -3.81 -11.33
CA PHE A 149 -2.56 -3.33 -9.98
C PHE A 149 -2.53 -4.50 -9.00
N GLU A 150 -1.52 -4.53 -8.13
CA GLU A 150 -1.31 -5.58 -7.13
C GLU A 150 -1.31 -5.07 -5.69
N GLY A 151 -1.41 -3.77 -5.46
CA GLY A 151 -1.49 -3.19 -4.13
C GLY A 151 -2.67 -2.23 -4.00
N LEU A 152 -3.39 -2.32 -2.89
CA LEU A 152 -4.50 -1.43 -2.55
C LEU A 152 -4.44 -1.06 -1.07
N ALA A 153 -4.51 0.24 -0.74
CA ALA A 153 -4.54 0.71 0.64
C ALA A 153 -5.48 1.92 0.79
N TRP A 154 -6.18 2.00 1.91
CA TRP A 154 -7.17 3.02 2.20
C TRP A 154 -6.78 3.92 3.37
N LYS A 155 -6.69 5.23 3.11
CA LYS A 155 -6.59 6.28 4.14
C LYS A 155 -7.97 6.89 4.35
N ALA A 156 -8.63 6.46 5.41
CA ALA A 156 -10.05 6.78 5.66
C ALA A 156 -10.29 8.28 5.89
N ASP A 157 -9.43 8.95 6.67
CA ASP A 157 -9.59 10.35 7.08
C ASP A 157 -9.65 11.30 5.88
N ASP A 158 -8.82 11.06 4.88
CA ASP A 158 -8.74 11.86 3.67
C ASP A 158 -9.53 11.26 2.49
N ARG A 159 -10.12 10.09 2.67
CA ARG A 159 -10.77 9.30 1.61
C ARG A 159 -9.85 9.06 0.42
N MET A 160 -8.59 8.77 0.71
CA MET A 160 -7.56 8.49 -0.30
C MET A 160 -7.33 7.00 -0.45
N LEU A 161 -7.37 6.54 -1.70
CA LEU A 161 -7.03 5.19 -2.10
C LEU A 161 -5.67 5.21 -2.78
N PHE A 162 -4.74 4.43 -2.27
CA PHE A 162 -3.43 4.17 -2.85
C PHE A 162 -3.51 2.88 -3.64
N VAL A 163 -3.08 2.92 -4.90
CA VAL A 163 -3.15 1.77 -5.80
C VAL A 163 -1.77 1.58 -6.42
N ALA A 164 -1.17 0.42 -6.22
CA ALA A 164 0.15 0.12 -6.75
C ALA A 164 0.07 -0.65 -8.05
N LYS A 165 0.79 -0.16 -9.04
CA LYS A 165 1.18 -0.91 -10.23
C LYS A 165 2.46 -1.69 -9.91
N GLU A 166 2.42 -2.99 -10.16
CA GLU A 166 3.44 -3.95 -9.78
C GLU A 166 4.86 -3.55 -10.25
N ARG A 167 5.10 -3.48 -11.55
CA ARG A 167 6.45 -3.32 -12.11
C ARG A 167 6.50 -2.60 -13.46
N ARG A 168 7.72 -2.22 -13.88
CA ARG A 168 8.11 -1.71 -15.22
C ARG A 168 7.42 -0.41 -15.66
N PRO A 169 7.56 0.66 -14.95
CA PRO A 169 8.09 0.81 -13.60
C PRO A 169 7.02 0.51 -12.56
N SER A 170 7.45 0.12 -11.34
CA SER A 170 6.59 0.12 -10.17
C SER A 170 6.15 1.55 -9.87
N LYS A 171 4.86 1.75 -9.58
CA LYS A 171 4.31 3.09 -9.39
C LYS A 171 3.09 3.04 -8.47
N ILE A 172 2.96 4.04 -7.61
CA ILE A 172 1.77 4.22 -6.78
C ILE A 172 0.93 5.34 -7.38
N PHE A 173 -0.36 5.10 -7.52
CA PHE A 173 -1.39 6.07 -7.88
C PHE A 173 -2.18 6.41 -6.63
N ILE A 174 -2.63 7.66 -6.53
CA ILE A 174 -3.48 8.11 -5.42
C ILE A 174 -4.77 8.63 -6.03
N TYR A 175 -5.88 8.14 -5.50
CA TYR A 175 -7.22 8.54 -5.92
C TYR A 175 -8.01 9.05 -4.72
N GLN A 176 -8.63 10.21 -4.85
CA GLN A 176 -9.64 10.70 -3.93
C GLN A 176 -10.99 10.09 -4.29
N LEU A 177 -11.59 9.34 -3.36
CA LEU A 177 -12.92 8.78 -3.54
C LEU A 177 -14.03 9.79 -3.18
N SER A 178 -15.09 9.84 -3.99
CA SER A 178 -16.31 10.55 -3.63
C SER A 178 -16.98 9.91 -2.39
N PRO A 179 -17.76 10.69 -1.59
CA PRO A 179 -18.45 10.14 -0.41
C PRO A 179 -19.39 8.97 -0.69
N ASP A 180 -20.01 8.94 -1.86
CA ASP A 180 -20.92 7.88 -2.31
C ASP A 180 -20.20 6.66 -2.92
N LEU A 181 -18.87 6.73 -3.08
CA LEU A 181 -18.01 5.71 -3.72
C LEU A 181 -18.32 5.49 -5.21
N LEU A 182 -18.96 6.44 -5.90
CA LEU A 182 -19.34 6.29 -7.32
C LEU A 182 -18.31 6.87 -8.28
N SER A 183 -17.35 7.68 -7.78
CA SER A 183 -16.32 8.29 -8.62
C SER A 183 -14.98 8.44 -7.89
N VAL A 184 -13.92 8.56 -8.68
CA VAL A 184 -12.56 8.85 -8.21
C VAL A 184 -12.00 10.05 -8.96
N LYS A 185 -11.15 10.80 -8.27
CA LYS A 185 -10.32 11.86 -8.86
C LYS A 185 -8.87 11.53 -8.54
N GLN A 186 -8.02 11.45 -9.56
CA GLN A 186 -6.60 11.26 -9.33
C GLN A 186 -6.01 12.45 -8.57
N ALA A 187 -5.29 12.17 -7.50
CA ALA A 187 -4.60 13.13 -6.66
C ALA A 187 -3.12 13.24 -7.04
N THR A 188 -2.47 14.31 -6.57
CA THR A 188 -1.03 14.48 -6.75
C THR A 188 -0.26 13.48 -5.89
N ILE A 189 0.74 12.84 -6.49
CA ILE A 189 1.61 11.88 -5.82
C ILE A 189 2.78 12.67 -5.22
N PRO A 190 3.12 12.49 -3.93
CA PRO A 190 4.33 13.03 -3.36
C PRO A 190 5.56 12.59 -4.17
N GLU A 191 6.46 13.53 -4.51
CA GLU A 191 7.63 13.24 -5.34
C GLU A 191 8.51 12.14 -4.74
N ALA A 192 8.63 12.10 -3.41
CA ALA A 192 9.38 11.07 -2.69
C ALA A 192 8.89 9.64 -2.97
N LEU A 193 7.59 9.43 -3.28
CA LEU A 193 7.07 8.13 -3.67
C LEU A 193 7.55 7.66 -5.06
N ASN A 194 8.18 8.51 -5.86
CA ASN A 194 8.81 8.08 -7.10
C ASN A 194 10.20 7.46 -6.88
N ASP A 195 10.79 7.60 -5.68
CA ASP A 195 12.12 7.03 -5.32
C ASP A 195 11.99 5.70 -4.53
N ILE A 196 10.96 4.91 -4.81
CA ILE A 196 10.77 3.59 -4.20
C ILE A 196 11.87 2.65 -4.69
N ARG A 197 12.68 2.11 -3.75
CA ARG A 197 13.84 1.26 -4.07
C ARG A 197 13.53 -0.21 -3.83
N VAL A 198 12.55 -0.73 -4.56
CA VAL A 198 12.21 -2.15 -4.65
C VAL A 198 12.01 -2.53 -6.11
N ASN A 199 12.11 -3.82 -6.41
CA ASN A 199 12.05 -4.31 -7.79
C ASN A 199 10.61 -4.35 -8.32
N ASP A 200 9.64 -4.53 -7.41
CA ASP A 200 8.21 -4.60 -7.67
C ASP A 200 7.42 -4.07 -6.47
N ILE A 201 6.10 -4.00 -6.58
CA ILE A 201 5.18 -3.77 -5.47
C ILE A 201 4.08 -4.81 -5.55
N SER A 202 4.09 -5.76 -4.62
CA SER A 202 3.12 -6.86 -4.54
C SER A 202 1.98 -6.60 -3.56
N GLY A 203 2.13 -5.65 -2.62
CA GLY A 203 1.07 -5.33 -1.67
C GLY A 203 1.21 -3.93 -1.07
N LEU A 204 0.06 -3.36 -0.67
CA LEU A 204 -0.01 -2.11 0.08
C LEU A 204 -0.89 -2.26 1.31
N ALA A 205 -0.58 -1.53 2.38
CA ALA A 205 -1.49 -1.29 3.49
C ALA A 205 -1.29 0.13 4.01
N PHE A 206 -2.29 0.68 4.69
CA PHE A 206 -2.20 1.99 5.31
C PHE A 206 -2.34 1.88 6.83
N ASN A 207 -1.42 2.45 7.59
CA ASN A 207 -1.46 2.48 9.05
C ASN A 207 -0.82 3.76 9.59
N ASN A 208 -1.58 4.49 10.42
CA ASN A 208 -1.08 5.66 11.17
C ASN A 208 -0.21 6.60 10.35
N GLU A 209 -0.76 7.31 9.35
CA GLU A 209 -0.04 8.26 8.47
C GLU A 209 1.11 7.65 7.66
N SER A 210 1.16 6.34 7.56
CA SER A 210 2.21 5.64 6.84
C SER A 210 1.66 4.64 5.85
N LEU A 211 2.24 4.62 4.66
CA LEU A 211 1.98 3.63 3.64
C LEU A 211 2.99 2.50 3.78
N MET A 212 2.50 1.29 3.98
CA MET A 212 3.28 0.06 3.98
C MET A 212 3.35 -0.46 2.56
N ILE A 213 4.55 -0.81 2.09
CA ILE A 213 4.84 -1.21 0.71
C ILE A 213 5.57 -2.55 0.76
N LEU A 214 4.91 -3.59 0.30
CA LEU A 214 5.46 -4.94 0.20
C LEU A 214 6.05 -5.16 -1.20
N SER A 215 7.17 -5.85 -1.26
CA SER A 215 7.81 -6.30 -2.50
C SER A 215 8.14 -7.78 -2.42
N ASP A 216 7.67 -8.55 -3.38
CA ASP A 216 8.03 -9.96 -3.55
C ASP A 216 9.47 -10.12 -4.04
N GLU A 217 9.82 -9.52 -5.17
CA GLU A 217 11.16 -9.69 -5.76
C GLU A 217 12.30 -9.19 -4.84
N SER A 218 12.04 -8.14 -4.05
CA SER A 218 13.00 -7.62 -3.07
C SER A 218 12.90 -8.31 -1.71
N ARG A 219 11.85 -9.06 -1.44
CA ARG A 219 11.51 -9.68 -0.14
C ARG A 219 11.60 -8.69 1.01
N LYS A 220 10.97 -7.53 0.83
CA LYS A 220 11.04 -6.42 1.80
C LYS A 220 9.69 -5.82 2.07
N LEU A 221 9.52 -5.37 3.30
CA LEU A 221 8.47 -4.47 3.69
C LEU A 221 9.06 -3.09 4.00
N LEU A 222 8.63 -2.08 3.26
CA LEU A 222 8.97 -0.69 3.51
C LEU A 222 7.78 0.03 4.14
N LYS A 223 8.06 0.98 5.03
CA LYS A 223 7.13 1.97 5.55
C LYS A 223 7.50 3.32 4.97
N PHE A 224 6.58 3.97 4.28
CA PHE A 224 6.71 5.35 3.84
C PHE A 224 5.91 6.27 4.75
N ASN A 225 6.59 7.18 5.45
CA ASN A 225 5.96 8.19 6.27
C ASN A 225 5.54 9.38 5.40
N LEU A 226 4.23 9.65 5.30
CA LEU A 226 3.68 10.73 4.48
C LEU A 226 4.01 12.14 4.98
N THR A 227 4.32 12.28 6.27
CA THR A 227 4.69 13.58 6.86
C THR A 227 6.18 13.85 6.70
N GLU A 228 7.03 12.86 6.99
CA GLU A 228 8.48 12.99 6.92
C GLU A 228 9.03 12.79 5.51
N MET A 229 8.21 12.29 4.57
CA MET A 229 8.60 11.92 3.20
C MET A 229 9.82 10.99 3.18
N SER A 230 9.85 10.00 4.07
CA SER A 230 10.98 9.11 4.28
C SER A 230 10.57 7.65 4.26
N PHE A 231 11.50 6.77 3.81
CA PHE A 231 11.32 5.32 3.86
C PHE A 231 12.03 4.71 5.05
N ILE A 232 11.41 3.70 5.63
CA ILE A 232 11.96 2.85 6.68
C ILE A 232 11.79 1.40 6.24
N GLU A 233 12.88 0.62 6.21
CA GLU A 233 12.80 -0.83 6.02
C GLU A 233 12.32 -1.46 7.33
N MET A 234 11.13 -2.07 7.28
CA MET A 234 10.47 -2.68 8.43
C MET A 234 10.82 -4.16 8.57
N LEU A 235 10.75 -4.91 7.47
CA LEU A 235 11.08 -6.33 7.41
C LEU A 235 11.97 -6.64 6.21
N ASP A 236 12.92 -7.53 6.44
CA ASP A 236 13.63 -8.31 5.44
C ASP A 236 13.11 -9.75 5.55
N LEU A 237 12.38 -10.21 4.53
CA LEU A 237 11.67 -11.49 4.52
C LEU A 237 12.56 -12.66 4.07
N THR A 238 13.88 -12.48 4.12
CA THR A 238 14.85 -13.53 3.80
C THR A 238 15.28 -14.31 5.04
N LYS A 239 15.76 -15.51 4.83
CA LYS A 239 16.27 -16.42 5.86
C LYS A 239 17.30 -15.73 6.78
N GLY A 240 17.15 -15.94 8.09
CA GLY A 240 18.02 -15.40 9.13
C GLY A 240 17.59 -14.05 9.69
N ASN A 241 16.67 -13.34 9.01
CA ASN A 241 16.08 -12.10 9.52
C ASN A 241 14.77 -12.39 10.25
N HIS A 242 14.42 -11.57 11.24
CA HIS A 242 13.14 -11.61 11.96
C HIS A 242 12.74 -13.02 12.46
N SER A 243 13.71 -13.86 12.81
CA SER A 243 13.54 -15.27 13.21
C SER A 243 13.05 -16.21 12.08
N LEU A 244 13.15 -15.81 10.83
CA LEU A 244 12.82 -16.66 9.69
C LEU A 244 13.87 -17.78 9.50
N THR A 245 13.42 -19.02 9.39
CA THR A 245 14.27 -20.19 9.12
C THR A 245 14.47 -20.48 7.63
N SER A 246 13.63 -19.88 6.78
CA SER A 246 13.69 -19.88 5.31
C SER A 246 13.20 -18.53 4.79
N ASP A 247 13.48 -18.21 3.53
CA ASP A 247 12.84 -17.08 2.86
C ASP A 247 11.33 -17.26 2.86
N LEU A 248 10.58 -16.18 3.05
CA LEU A 248 9.14 -16.19 2.83
C LEU A 248 8.90 -16.19 1.31
N PRO A 249 8.23 -17.23 0.76
CA PRO A 249 8.02 -17.32 -0.68
C PRO A 249 6.94 -16.33 -1.13
N GLN A 250 7.12 -15.66 -2.24
CA GLN A 250 6.13 -14.84 -2.93
C GLN A 250 5.17 -14.06 -1.99
N PRO A 251 5.66 -13.07 -1.22
CA PRO A 251 4.82 -12.25 -0.35
C PRO A 251 3.97 -11.29 -1.19
N GLU A 252 2.62 -11.44 -1.15
CA GLU A 252 1.67 -10.73 -2.00
C GLU A 252 0.72 -9.81 -1.22
N GLY A 253 0.38 -10.15 0.00
CA GLY A 253 -0.56 -9.38 0.81
C GLY A 253 0.04 -8.91 2.12
N ILE A 254 -0.34 -7.72 2.57
CA ILE A 254 0.15 -7.11 3.80
C ILE A 254 -0.98 -6.43 4.56
N VAL A 255 -0.98 -6.56 5.88
CA VAL A 255 -1.73 -5.69 6.77
C VAL A 255 -1.01 -5.49 8.10
N THR A 256 -1.16 -4.31 8.67
CA THR A 256 -0.69 -3.98 10.01
C THR A 256 -1.86 -3.70 10.94
N LEU A 257 -1.83 -4.25 12.14
CA LEU A 257 -2.89 -4.09 13.13
C LEU A 257 -2.55 -2.94 14.12
N PRO A 258 -3.52 -2.48 14.92
CA PRO A 258 -3.29 -1.43 15.91
C PRO A 258 -2.26 -1.78 17.01
N ASP A 259 -2.03 -3.08 17.26
CA ASP A 259 -1.00 -3.58 18.18
C ASP A 259 0.39 -3.69 17.50
N GLU A 260 0.54 -3.08 16.32
CA GLU A 260 1.74 -3.09 15.49
C GLU A 260 2.15 -4.48 14.98
N SER A 261 1.35 -5.50 15.18
CA SER A 261 1.58 -6.79 14.52
C SER A 261 1.38 -6.67 13.01
N ILE A 262 2.26 -7.34 12.27
CA ILE A 262 2.30 -7.34 10.81
C ILE A 262 1.92 -8.73 10.33
N TYR A 263 0.94 -8.81 9.43
CA TYR A 263 0.59 -10.07 8.77
C TYR A 263 0.96 -9.96 7.30
N VAL A 264 1.56 -11.03 6.79
CA VAL A 264 1.93 -11.17 5.38
C VAL A 264 1.26 -12.41 4.82
N ALA A 265 0.47 -12.23 3.77
CA ALA A 265 -0.03 -13.30 2.92
C ALA A 265 1.03 -13.62 1.87
N SER A 266 1.30 -14.90 1.64
CA SER A 266 2.37 -15.36 0.74
C SER A 266 1.88 -16.57 -0.03
N GLU A 267 2.13 -16.58 -1.33
CA GLU A 267 1.77 -17.73 -2.16
C GLU A 267 2.58 -19.00 -1.81
N PRO A 268 1.95 -20.16 -2.03
CA PRO A 268 0.59 -20.34 -2.55
C PRO A 268 -0.51 -20.19 -1.50
N ASP A 269 -0.23 -20.32 -0.19
CA ASP A 269 -1.24 -20.50 0.86
C ASP A 269 -0.73 -20.19 2.29
N ILE A 270 0.26 -19.32 2.43
CA ILE A 270 0.93 -19.03 3.71
C ILE A 270 0.41 -17.72 4.31
N LEU A 271 0.10 -17.75 5.60
CA LEU A 271 -0.07 -16.57 6.44
C LEU A 271 1.05 -16.52 7.49
N ALA A 272 1.87 -15.48 7.42
CA ALA A 272 2.92 -15.20 8.40
C ALA A 272 2.51 -14.05 9.31
N LYS A 273 2.82 -14.13 10.60
CA LYS A 273 2.63 -13.06 11.58
C LYS A 273 3.96 -12.67 12.21
N PHE A 274 4.25 -11.38 12.19
CA PHE A 274 5.37 -10.77 12.91
C PHE A 274 4.82 -9.88 14.02
N VAL A 275 5.50 -9.88 15.18
CA VAL A 275 5.14 -9.05 16.34
C VAL A 275 6.32 -8.17 16.74
N PRO A 276 6.08 -6.96 17.26
CA PRO A 276 7.14 -6.10 17.76
C PRO A 276 7.87 -6.77 18.93
N ASN A 277 9.19 -6.66 18.94
CA ASN A 277 10.00 -7.11 20.06
C ASN A 277 9.71 -6.21 21.27
N LYS A 278 9.59 -6.83 22.44
CA LYS A 278 9.34 -6.12 23.71
C LYS A 278 10.63 -5.47 24.22
#